data_bbc564a09be2d4a39f5fbcb510200b8b
#
_entry.id   bbc564a09be2d4a39f5fbcb510200b8b
#
_cell.length_a   1.000
_cell.length_b   1.000
_cell.length_c   1.000
_cell.angle_alpha   90.00
_cell.angle_beta   90.00
_cell.angle_gamma   90.00
#
_symmetry.space_group_name_H-M   'P 1'
#
loop_
_entity.id
_entity.type
_entity.pdbx_description
1 polymer ?
#
loop_
_entity_poly.entity_id
_entity_poly.type
_entity_poly.pdbx_seq_one_letter_code
_entity_poly.pdbx_strand_id
1 'polypeptide(L)'
;MQDAIQAKSALISVFNKEGLAPIVTKMHELGITLYSTGGTAAFIEAQGVPVLQVENLTSYPSILGGRVKSLHPKVFGGILNRRSNDNDQEELAQYSIPHLDIVLVDLYPFEDTVKSGASETDIIEKIDIGGISLIRAAAKNYKDVLCVSSVSDYDAFLALLERKNGKTELSDRKQFAANAFRVSSHYDTHIFNFFDEGNGALKLSYNTGKELRYGENPHQKGAFFGDFDEVFFKHHGKALSYNNLLDVDAAVQLMAEFKDDAPTFAILKHNNACGLATRDNISQAYTDALAADPVSAFGGVLIANTTIDRSTAEKINTLFCEVVIAPAFEKNALEILKQKKNRILLDLKSYPKPSTLVRSCLNGYLVQERDGITDEKSMLNEVTERKATAQEIDDLLFASKIAKHTKSNTI
;
A
#
# COMPACT_ATOMS: atom_id res chain seq x y z
N MET A 1 22.79 10.21 -30.97
CA MET A 1 23.53 10.22 -29.71
C MET A 1 23.42 11.58 -29.04
N GLN A 2 22.27 11.93 -28.51
CA GLN A 2 22.10 13.13 -27.66
C GLN A 2 20.95 12.90 -26.68
N ASP A 3 21.04 11.78 -25.94
CA ASP A 3 20.00 11.41 -24.97
C ASP A 3 20.24 12.00 -23.57
N ALA A 4 21.41 12.65 -23.38
CA ALA A 4 21.77 13.26 -22.10
C ALA A 4 21.48 14.77 -22.13
N ILE A 5 20.73 15.24 -21.13
CA ILE A 5 20.39 16.65 -20.94
C ILE A 5 21.08 17.15 -19.67
N GLN A 6 21.82 18.25 -19.78
CA GLN A 6 22.31 18.98 -18.62
C GLN A 6 21.19 19.87 -18.11
N ALA A 7 20.71 19.59 -16.90
CA ALA A 7 19.67 20.39 -16.26
C ALA A 7 20.24 21.79 -15.91
N LYS A 8 19.50 22.84 -16.28
CA LYS A 8 19.80 24.24 -16.01
C LYS A 8 18.71 24.95 -15.24
N SER A 9 17.52 24.34 -15.16
CA SER A 9 16.35 24.93 -14.52
C SER A 9 15.46 23.86 -13.87
N ALA A 10 14.79 24.22 -12.80
CA ALA A 10 13.85 23.36 -12.11
C ALA A 10 12.64 24.15 -11.62
N LEU A 11 11.44 23.60 -11.80
CA LEU A 11 10.22 24.07 -11.15
C LEU A 11 9.93 23.18 -9.95
N ILE A 12 9.80 23.79 -8.76
CA ILE A 12 9.59 23.08 -7.51
C ILE A 12 8.32 23.62 -6.85
N SER A 13 7.34 22.74 -6.62
CA SER A 13 6.11 23.09 -5.92
C SER A 13 5.60 21.89 -5.14
N VAL A 14 5.90 21.83 -3.84
CA VAL A 14 5.58 20.67 -2.99
C VAL A 14 4.77 21.06 -1.78
N PHE A 15 3.88 20.15 -1.37
CA PHE A 15 3.15 20.24 -0.12
C PHE A 15 4.04 19.80 1.04
N ASN A 16 4.68 18.62 0.95
CA ASN A 16 5.61 18.10 1.94
C ASN A 16 7.04 18.58 1.66
N LYS A 17 7.71 19.16 2.66
CA LYS A 17 9.09 19.67 2.57
C LYS A 17 10.12 18.72 3.16
N GLU A 18 9.70 17.57 3.69
CA GLU A 18 10.61 16.56 4.24
C GLU A 18 11.56 16.05 3.15
N GLY A 19 12.86 16.02 3.44
CA GLY A 19 13.89 15.59 2.49
C GLY A 19 14.18 16.57 1.34
N LEU A 20 13.49 17.73 1.24
CA LEU A 20 13.68 18.67 0.13
C LEU A 20 14.98 19.47 0.26
N ALA A 21 15.44 19.81 1.46
CA ALA A 21 16.59 20.69 1.68
C ALA A 21 17.89 20.20 0.99
N PRO A 22 18.32 18.92 1.12
CA PRO A 22 19.50 18.42 0.42
C PRO A 22 19.40 18.55 -1.11
N ILE A 23 18.19 18.36 -1.66
CA ILE A 23 17.92 18.40 -3.10
C ILE A 23 18.10 19.82 -3.63
N VAL A 24 17.47 20.82 -3.00
CA VAL A 24 17.56 22.21 -3.46
C VAL A 24 18.97 22.77 -3.29
N THR A 25 19.68 22.41 -2.22
CA THR A 25 21.08 22.75 -2.02
C THR A 25 21.94 22.15 -3.13
N LYS A 26 21.75 20.86 -3.45
CA LYS A 26 22.50 20.20 -4.51
C LYS A 26 22.22 20.80 -5.88
N MET A 27 20.98 21.11 -6.19
CA MET A 27 20.62 21.81 -7.44
C MET A 27 21.30 23.16 -7.54
N HIS A 28 21.36 23.93 -6.45
CA HIS A 28 22.03 25.22 -6.41
C HIS A 28 23.55 25.09 -6.65
N GLU A 29 24.21 24.14 -5.97
CA GLU A 29 25.63 23.81 -6.20
C GLU A 29 25.93 23.46 -7.66
N LEU A 30 24.98 22.84 -8.35
CA LEU A 30 25.08 22.48 -9.77
C LEU A 30 24.73 23.63 -10.73
N GLY A 31 24.40 24.81 -10.20
CA GLY A 31 24.05 25.99 -11.01
C GLY A 31 22.69 25.92 -11.66
N ILE A 32 21.77 25.10 -11.12
CA ILE A 32 20.40 24.96 -11.62
C ILE A 32 19.54 26.12 -11.08
N THR A 33 18.92 26.88 -11.97
CA THR A 33 18.00 27.97 -11.60
C THR A 33 16.69 27.38 -11.09
N LEU A 34 16.27 27.79 -9.88
CA LEU A 34 15.06 27.28 -9.25
C LEU A 34 13.89 28.24 -9.42
N TYR A 35 12.76 27.73 -9.87
CA TYR A 35 11.47 28.40 -9.92
C TYR A 35 10.53 27.77 -8.89
N SER A 36 9.81 28.59 -8.13
CA SER A 36 8.87 28.07 -7.13
C SER A 36 7.72 29.02 -6.82
N THR A 37 6.76 28.57 -6.03
CA THR A 37 5.60 29.38 -5.61
C THR A 37 5.38 29.29 -4.10
N GLY A 38 4.83 30.35 -3.52
CA GLY A 38 4.28 30.36 -2.15
C GLY A 38 5.19 29.76 -1.09
N GLY A 39 4.65 28.83 -0.29
CA GLY A 39 5.38 28.26 0.85
C GLY A 39 6.59 27.40 0.47
N THR A 40 6.66 26.86 -0.75
CA THR A 40 7.85 26.14 -1.22
C THR A 40 8.98 27.11 -1.52
N ALA A 41 8.71 28.27 -2.14
CA ALA A 41 9.70 29.30 -2.37
C ALA A 41 10.27 29.84 -1.04
N ALA A 42 9.42 30.16 -0.08
CA ALA A 42 9.85 30.59 1.25
C ALA A 42 10.74 29.54 1.96
N PHE A 43 10.41 28.24 1.81
CA PHE A 43 11.24 27.17 2.33
C PHE A 43 12.63 27.14 1.67
N ILE A 44 12.71 27.28 0.35
CA ILE A 44 13.97 27.28 -0.41
C ILE A 44 14.85 28.48 0.00
N GLU A 45 14.25 29.68 0.08
CA GLU A 45 14.93 30.89 0.56
C GLU A 45 15.49 30.73 1.97
N ALA A 46 14.76 30.06 2.87
CA ALA A 46 15.21 29.76 4.22
C ALA A 46 16.44 28.82 4.28
N GLN A 47 16.70 28.04 3.22
CA GLN A 47 17.93 27.25 3.08
C GLN A 47 19.11 28.08 2.54
N GLY A 48 18.94 29.38 2.31
CA GLY A 48 19.95 30.23 1.68
C GLY A 48 20.10 30.03 0.18
N VAL A 49 19.14 29.38 -0.46
CA VAL A 49 19.17 29.07 -1.91
C VAL A 49 18.35 30.10 -2.67
N PRO A 50 18.90 30.80 -3.70
CA PRO A 50 18.13 31.71 -4.53
C PRO A 50 17.04 30.99 -5.30
N VAL A 51 15.85 31.61 -5.36
CA VAL A 51 14.69 31.06 -6.06
C VAL A 51 13.93 32.19 -6.77
N LEU A 52 13.45 31.92 -7.98
CA LEU A 52 12.61 32.81 -8.76
C LEU A 52 11.14 32.47 -8.53
N GLN A 53 10.35 33.48 -8.20
CA GLN A 53 8.90 33.30 -8.03
C GLN A 53 8.25 33.04 -9.41
N VAL A 54 7.36 32.08 -9.49
CA VAL A 54 6.61 31.74 -10.73
C VAL A 54 5.76 32.95 -11.18
N GLU A 55 5.27 33.73 -10.25
CA GLU A 55 4.53 34.97 -10.52
C GLU A 55 5.39 35.98 -11.34
N ASN A 56 6.71 36.01 -11.12
CA ASN A 56 7.61 36.84 -11.94
C ASN A 56 7.77 36.30 -13.37
N LEU A 57 7.77 34.95 -13.53
CA LEU A 57 7.81 34.32 -14.83
C LEU A 57 6.51 34.55 -15.62
N THR A 58 5.38 34.40 -14.95
CA THR A 58 4.07 34.50 -15.58
C THR A 58 3.60 35.96 -15.76
N SER A 59 4.16 36.88 -14.97
CA SER A 59 3.67 38.25 -14.82
C SER A 59 2.18 38.30 -14.39
N TYR A 60 1.73 37.27 -13.68
CA TYR A 60 0.36 37.09 -13.22
C TYR A 60 0.32 36.75 -11.74
N PRO A 61 -0.53 37.42 -10.93
CA PRO A 61 -0.61 37.15 -9.51
C PRO A 61 -1.27 35.79 -9.22
N SER A 62 -0.98 35.25 -8.05
CA SER A 62 -1.74 34.13 -7.50
C SER A 62 -3.15 34.59 -7.14
N ILE A 63 -4.16 33.98 -7.72
CA ILE A 63 -5.58 34.35 -7.53
C ILE A 63 -6.40 33.19 -6.99
N LEU A 64 -7.64 33.45 -6.60
CA LEU A 64 -8.60 32.47 -6.07
C LEU A 64 -8.05 31.69 -4.88
N GLY A 65 -7.41 32.38 -3.94
CA GLY A 65 -6.82 31.74 -2.78
C GLY A 65 -5.61 30.84 -3.10
N GLY A 66 -4.96 31.03 -4.25
CA GLY A 66 -3.82 30.22 -4.68
C GLY A 66 -4.18 29.01 -5.54
N ARG A 67 -5.45 28.80 -5.86
CA ARG A 67 -5.89 27.70 -6.74
C ARG A 67 -5.41 27.87 -8.18
N VAL A 68 -5.13 29.11 -8.62
CA VAL A 68 -4.60 29.43 -9.95
C VAL A 68 -3.34 30.27 -9.78
N LYS A 69 -2.17 29.64 -9.96
CA LYS A 69 -0.86 30.31 -9.89
C LYS A 69 0.14 29.73 -10.88
N SER A 70 0.21 28.42 -11.06
CA SER A 70 1.11 27.73 -12.00
C SER A 70 0.40 27.26 -13.29
N LEU A 71 -0.92 27.36 -13.37
CA LEU A 71 -1.72 27.04 -14.56
C LEU A 71 -1.61 28.17 -15.60
N HIS A 72 -0.46 28.33 -16.19
CA HIS A 72 -0.15 29.42 -17.11
C HIS A 72 0.62 28.95 -18.34
N PRO A 73 0.34 29.47 -19.56
CA PRO A 73 1.05 29.08 -20.79
C PRO A 73 2.57 29.14 -20.70
N LYS A 74 3.14 30.11 -20.01
CA LYS A 74 4.60 30.20 -19.84
C LYS A 74 5.18 29.04 -19.01
N VAL A 75 4.47 28.55 -18.00
CA VAL A 75 4.90 27.39 -17.20
C VAL A 75 4.78 26.11 -18.03
N PHE A 76 3.61 25.89 -18.64
CA PHE A 76 3.39 24.69 -19.45
C PHE A 76 4.18 24.67 -20.74
N GLY A 77 4.43 25.82 -21.37
CA GLY A 77 5.32 25.95 -22.52
C GLY A 77 6.75 25.57 -22.16
N GLY A 78 7.25 26.03 -20.99
CA GLY A 78 8.57 25.64 -20.48
C GLY A 78 8.73 24.14 -20.23
N ILE A 79 7.63 23.44 -19.89
CA ILE A 79 7.61 21.98 -19.64
C ILE A 79 7.39 21.20 -20.94
N LEU A 80 6.46 21.62 -21.79
CA LEU A 80 5.95 20.81 -22.92
C LEU A 80 6.71 21.03 -24.22
N ASN A 81 7.61 22.00 -24.31
CA ASN A 81 8.36 22.26 -25.53
C ASN A 81 9.23 21.06 -25.92
N ARG A 82 9.31 20.81 -27.22
CA ARG A 82 10.18 19.80 -27.82
C ARG A 82 11.50 20.46 -28.22
N ARG A 83 12.60 20.09 -27.56
CA ARG A 83 13.91 20.74 -27.77
C ARG A 83 14.45 20.59 -29.19
N SER A 84 14.04 19.53 -29.90
CA SER A 84 14.43 19.24 -31.28
C SER A 84 13.50 19.86 -32.31
N ASN A 85 12.50 20.65 -31.91
CA ASN A 85 11.54 21.28 -32.84
C ASN A 85 11.80 22.77 -32.94
N ASP A 86 12.21 23.24 -34.11
CA ASP A 86 12.62 24.63 -34.33
C ASP A 86 11.45 25.61 -34.08
N ASN A 87 10.22 25.27 -34.48
CA ASN A 87 9.06 26.13 -34.24
C ASN A 87 8.79 26.30 -32.74
N ASP A 88 8.93 25.22 -31.95
CA ASP A 88 8.77 25.31 -30.46
C ASP A 88 9.83 26.27 -29.91
N GLN A 89 11.08 26.22 -30.39
CA GLN A 89 12.16 27.09 -29.91
C GLN A 89 11.94 28.57 -30.33
N GLU A 90 11.42 28.84 -31.53
CA GLU A 90 11.05 30.18 -31.98
C GLU A 90 9.93 30.75 -31.10
N GLU A 91 8.88 29.96 -30.81
CA GLU A 91 7.78 30.39 -29.93
C GLU A 91 8.26 30.66 -28.49
N LEU A 92 9.13 29.80 -27.93
CA LEU A 92 9.71 30.05 -26.60
C LEU A 92 10.47 31.39 -26.56
N ALA A 93 11.26 31.68 -27.60
CA ALA A 93 11.98 32.94 -27.70
C ALA A 93 11.02 34.13 -27.84
N GLN A 94 10.02 34.02 -28.71
CA GLN A 94 9.01 35.07 -28.96
C GLN A 94 8.24 35.45 -27.69
N TYR A 95 7.85 34.46 -26.87
CA TYR A 95 7.05 34.68 -25.67
C TYR A 95 7.88 34.76 -24.37
N SER A 96 9.21 34.75 -24.48
CA SER A 96 10.15 34.75 -23.33
C SER A 96 9.83 33.65 -22.32
N ILE A 97 9.75 32.42 -22.82
CA ILE A 97 9.46 31.22 -22.02
C ILE A 97 10.79 30.47 -21.76
N PRO A 98 11.22 30.28 -20.51
CA PRO A 98 12.41 29.47 -20.22
C PRO A 98 12.10 27.98 -20.39
N HIS A 99 13.13 27.20 -20.74
CA HIS A 99 13.04 25.75 -20.57
C HIS A 99 12.90 25.40 -19.09
N LEU A 100 12.13 24.37 -18.79
CA LEU A 100 12.07 23.74 -17.47
C LEU A 100 12.54 22.29 -17.61
N ASP A 101 13.74 22.02 -17.09
CA ASP A 101 14.41 20.71 -17.26
C ASP A 101 13.98 19.69 -16.25
N ILE A 102 13.63 20.17 -15.04
CA ILE A 102 13.20 19.36 -13.91
C ILE A 102 11.89 19.95 -13.39
N VAL A 103 10.93 19.07 -13.11
CA VAL A 103 9.69 19.41 -12.42
C VAL A 103 9.61 18.53 -11.18
N LEU A 104 9.69 19.14 -9.99
CA LEU A 104 9.57 18.47 -8.70
C LEU A 104 8.31 18.95 -8.01
N VAL A 105 7.31 18.08 -7.98
CA VAL A 105 5.95 18.41 -7.51
C VAL A 105 5.38 17.19 -6.80
N ASP A 106 4.86 17.37 -5.60
CA ASP A 106 4.00 16.39 -4.94
C ASP A 106 2.55 16.85 -4.92
N LEU A 107 1.65 15.96 -4.51
CA LEU A 107 0.21 16.19 -4.44
C LEU A 107 -0.24 16.36 -3.00
N TYR A 108 -1.39 17.00 -2.81
CA TYR A 108 -2.03 17.05 -1.51
C TYR A 108 -2.40 15.63 -1.02
N PRO A 109 -2.39 15.38 0.31
CA PRO A 109 -2.64 14.05 0.89
C PRO A 109 -4.15 13.73 0.91
N PHE A 110 -4.75 13.54 -0.28
CA PHE A 110 -6.18 13.28 -0.44
C PHE A 110 -6.61 12.02 0.29
N GLU A 111 -5.90 10.91 0.07
CA GLU A 111 -6.22 9.60 0.66
C GLU A 111 -6.17 9.64 2.19
N ASP A 112 -5.13 10.27 2.76
CA ASP A 112 -4.99 10.39 4.22
C ASP A 112 -6.09 11.29 4.80
N THR A 113 -6.50 12.33 4.06
CA THR A 113 -7.60 13.20 4.48
C THR A 113 -8.93 12.44 4.49
N VAL A 114 -9.20 11.61 3.49
CA VAL A 114 -10.38 10.72 3.49
C VAL A 114 -10.34 9.75 4.66
N LYS A 115 -9.21 9.07 4.88
CA LYS A 115 -9.02 8.11 5.99
C LYS A 115 -9.17 8.74 7.38
N SER A 116 -8.84 10.03 7.52
CA SER A 116 -8.99 10.75 8.79
C SER A 116 -10.44 11.05 9.17
N GLY A 117 -11.41 10.83 8.27
CA GLY A 117 -12.81 11.16 8.48
C GLY A 117 -13.09 12.65 8.46
N ALA A 118 -12.28 13.44 7.74
CA ALA A 118 -12.47 14.88 7.58
C ALA A 118 -13.80 15.20 6.89
N SER A 119 -14.24 16.49 6.97
CA SER A 119 -15.45 16.93 6.28
C SER A 119 -15.32 16.80 4.77
N GLU A 120 -16.44 16.58 4.07
CA GLU A 120 -16.45 16.52 2.59
C GLU A 120 -15.81 17.79 1.98
N THR A 121 -16.08 18.96 2.55
CA THR A 121 -15.49 20.23 2.11
C THR A 121 -13.96 20.20 2.22
N ASP A 122 -13.40 19.69 3.34
CA ASP A 122 -11.95 19.60 3.54
C ASP A 122 -11.31 18.57 2.61
N ILE A 123 -12.02 17.49 2.33
CA ILE A 123 -11.57 16.45 1.37
C ILE A 123 -11.51 17.03 -0.04
N ILE A 124 -12.56 17.72 -0.49
CA ILE A 124 -12.61 18.34 -1.82
C ILE A 124 -11.47 19.37 -2.00
N GLU A 125 -11.13 20.14 -0.96
CA GLU A 125 -10.00 21.09 -1.01
C GLU A 125 -8.62 20.39 -1.17
N LYS A 126 -8.54 19.08 -0.98
CA LYS A 126 -7.32 18.29 -1.24
C LYS A 126 -7.26 17.70 -2.63
N ILE A 127 -8.24 17.98 -3.51
CA ILE A 127 -8.13 17.62 -4.92
C ILE A 127 -7.18 18.61 -5.60
N ASP A 128 -5.98 18.13 -5.90
CA ASP A 128 -4.94 18.94 -6.54
C ASP A 128 -5.22 19.10 -8.04
N ILE A 129 -5.29 20.33 -8.50
CA ILE A 129 -5.48 20.66 -9.92
C ILE A 129 -4.16 21.06 -10.56
N GLY A 130 -3.39 21.93 -9.90
CA GLY A 130 -2.15 22.48 -10.46
C GLY A 130 -1.02 21.48 -10.47
N GLY A 131 -0.76 20.83 -9.35
CA GLY A 131 0.32 19.85 -9.19
C GLY A 131 0.16 18.64 -10.11
N ILE A 132 -1.05 18.05 -10.13
CA ILE A 132 -1.34 16.91 -11.01
C ILE A 132 -1.14 17.27 -12.50
N SER A 133 -1.51 18.48 -12.91
CA SER A 133 -1.34 18.96 -14.27
C SER A 133 0.14 19.11 -14.64
N LEU A 134 0.97 19.65 -13.73
CA LEU A 134 2.41 19.78 -13.90
C LEU A 134 3.10 18.41 -14.01
N ILE A 135 2.74 17.49 -13.13
CA ILE A 135 3.25 16.09 -13.13
C ILE A 135 2.96 15.43 -14.48
N ARG A 136 1.73 15.51 -14.95
CA ARG A 136 1.33 14.89 -16.23
C ARG A 136 2.00 15.54 -17.43
N ALA A 137 2.17 16.86 -17.42
CA ALA A 137 2.86 17.58 -18.50
C ALA A 137 4.34 17.18 -18.58
N ALA A 138 5.04 17.17 -17.43
CA ALA A 138 6.45 16.78 -17.36
C ALA A 138 6.66 15.30 -17.75
N ALA A 139 5.84 14.40 -17.22
CA ALA A 139 5.91 12.98 -17.53
C ALA A 139 5.61 12.71 -19.02
N LYS A 140 4.67 13.42 -19.64
CA LYS A 140 4.42 13.34 -21.07
C LYS A 140 5.64 13.73 -21.89
N ASN A 141 6.34 14.78 -21.48
CA ASN A 141 7.54 15.28 -22.16
C ASN A 141 8.85 14.69 -21.58
N TYR A 142 8.83 13.45 -21.14
CA TYR A 142 10.00 12.77 -20.53
C TYR A 142 11.24 12.72 -21.44
N LYS A 143 11.08 12.94 -22.74
CA LYS A 143 12.22 13.06 -23.66
C LYS A 143 13.11 14.24 -23.31
N ASP A 144 12.51 15.31 -22.80
CA ASP A 144 13.16 16.59 -22.55
C ASP A 144 13.14 17.03 -21.08
N VAL A 145 12.24 16.46 -20.23
CA VAL A 145 12.03 16.89 -18.85
C VAL A 145 12.07 15.70 -17.88
N LEU A 146 12.70 15.87 -16.74
CA LEU A 146 12.67 14.93 -15.61
C LEU A 146 11.58 15.35 -14.63
N CYS A 147 10.68 14.41 -14.26
CA CYS A 147 9.57 14.63 -13.34
C CYS A 147 9.78 13.87 -12.03
N VAL A 148 9.94 14.57 -10.92
CA VAL A 148 9.96 13.99 -9.55
C VAL A 148 8.59 14.27 -8.94
N SER A 149 7.81 13.22 -8.64
CA SER A 149 6.40 13.35 -8.29
C SER A 149 6.04 12.88 -6.87
N SER A 150 7.01 12.43 -6.11
CA SER A 150 6.79 11.91 -4.76
C SER A 150 8.06 12.06 -3.91
N VAL A 151 7.87 12.24 -2.60
CA VAL A 151 8.96 12.17 -1.60
C VAL A 151 9.71 10.84 -1.67
N SER A 152 9.02 9.75 -2.01
CA SER A 152 9.65 8.42 -2.18
C SER A 152 10.71 8.36 -3.29
N ASP A 153 10.72 9.32 -4.21
CA ASP A 153 11.69 9.41 -5.29
C ASP A 153 12.90 10.28 -4.94
N TYR A 154 12.91 10.98 -3.79
CA TYR A 154 13.92 12.00 -3.44
C TYR A 154 15.32 11.43 -3.31
N ASP A 155 15.49 10.29 -2.62
CA ASP A 155 16.81 9.66 -2.46
C ASP A 155 17.41 9.24 -3.81
N ALA A 156 16.58 8.63 -4.66
CA ALA A 156 17.00 8.21 -5.99
C ALA A 156 17.34 9.41 -6.87
N PHE A 157 16.60 10.50 -6.74
CA PHE A 157 16.83 11.74 -7.48
C PHE A 157 18.09 12.46 -7.00
N LEU A 158 18.30 12.57 -5.70
CA LEU A 158 19.53 13.17 -5.13
C LEU A 158 20.76 12.38 -5.57
N ALA A 159 20.73 11.05 -5.46
CA ALA A 159 21.82 10.19 -5.93
C ALA A 159 22.08 10.35 -7.44
N LEU A 160 21.03 10.58 -8.24
CA LEU A 160 21.18 10.86 -9.67
C LEU A 160 21.91 12.19 -9.92
N LEU A 161 21.49 13.27 -9.22
CA LEU A 161 22.13 14.60 -9.33
C LEU A 161 23.61 14.54 -8.96
N GLU A 162 23.96 13.85 -7.88
CA GLU A 162 25.32 13.67 -7.42
C GLU A 162 26.18 12.86 -8.41
N ARG A 163 25.69 11.68 -8.79
CA ARG A 163 26.43 10.74 -9.67
C ARG A 163 26.67 11.30 -11.05
N LYS A 164 25.69 12.05 -11.61
CA LYS A 164 25.72 12.53 -13.00
C LYS A 164 25.93 14.04 -13.12
N ASN A 165 26.25 14.74 -12.03
CA ASN A 165 26.49 16.19 -12.01
C ASN A 165 25.37 16.99 -12.71
N GLY A 166 24.11 16.67 -12.36
CA GLY A 166 22.94 17.33 -12.94
C GLY A 166 22.61 16.95 -14.37
N LYS A 167 23.30 15.97 -14.98
CA LYS A 167 22.90 15.36 -16.25
C LYS A 167 21.84 14.30 -16.06
N THR A 168 20.88 14.25 -16.98
CA THR A 168 19.85 13.21 -17.01
C THR A 168 19.89 12.49 -18.36
N GLU A 169 19.84 11.17 -18.33
CA GLU A 169 19.70 10.35 -19.54
C GLU A 169 18.25 10.03 -19.83
N LEU A 170 17.93 9.63 -21.07
CA LEU A 170 16.58 9.27 -21.47
C LEU A 170 15.99 8.14 -20.59
N SER A 171 16.82 7.17 -20.21
CA SER A 171 16.44 6.07 -19.30
C SER A 171 16.02 6.57 -17.92
N ASP A 172 16.77 7.54 -17.35
CA ASP A 172 16.44 8.15 -16.08
C ASP A 172 15.09 8.86 -16.16
N ARG A 173 14.94 9.74 -17.16
CA ARG A 173 13.69 10.50 -17.37
C ARG A 173 12.48 9.60 -17.61
N LYS A 174 12.66 8.49 -18.37
CA LYS A 174 11.62 7.50 -18.61
C LYS A 174 11.20 6.79 -17.32
N GLN A 175 12.16 6.44 -16.45
CA GLN A 175 11.87 5.83 -15.16
C GLN A 175 11.06 6.77 -14.24
N PHE A 176 11.50 8.02 -14.13
CA PHE A 176 10.78 9.03 -13.35
C PHE A 176 9.40 9.36 -13.94
N ALA A 177 9.24 9.33 -15.26
CA ALA A 177 7.94 9.48 -15.90
C ALA A 177 6.98 8.32 -15.56
N ALA A 178 7.50 7.09 -15.51
CA ALA A 178 6.71 5.94 -15.07
C ALA A 178 6.26 6.10 -13.61
N ASN A 179 7.14 6.57 -12.72
CA ASN A 179 6.79 6.89 -11.34
C ASN A 179 5.72 7.98 -11.26
N ALA A 180 5.84 9.03 -12.08
CA ALA A 180 4.88 10.13 -12.13
C ALA A 180 3.48 9.66 -12.56
N PHE A 181 3.38 8.77 -13.55
CA PHE A 181 2.09 8.20 -13.94
C PHE A 181 1.55 7.20 -12.91
N ARG A 182 2.41 6.49 -12.19
CA ARG A 182 1.99 5.67 -11.04
C ARG A 182 1.32 6.55 -9.98
N VAL A 183 1.95 7.68 -9.59
CA VAL A 183 1.41 8.62 -8.60
C VAL A 183 0.08 9.21 -9.08
N SER A 184 0.02 9.74 -10.32
CA SER A 184 -1.19 10.40 -10.81
C SER A 184 -2.36 9.44 -10.99
N SER A 185 -2.13 8.21 -11.48
CA SER A 185 -3.20 7.22 -11.63
C SER A 185 -3.72 6.70 -10.29
N HIS A 186 -2.85 6.54 -9.30
CA HIS A 186 -3.23 6.19 -7.94
C HIS A 186 -4.10 7.28 -7.31
N TYR A 187 -3.66 8.53 -7.42
CA TYR A 187 -4.37 9.69 -6.92
C TYR A 187 -5.78 9.81 -7.51
N ASP A 188 -5.89 9.74 -8.85
CA ASP A 188 -7.18 9.79 -9.53
C ASP A 188 -8.08 8.59 -9.18
N THR A 189 -7.50 7.41 -8.91
CA THR A 189 -8.26 6.24 -8.47
C THR A 189 -8.91 6.48 -7.10
N HIS A 190 -8.19 7.07 -6.14
CA HIS A 190 -8.75 7.40 -4.83
C HIS A 190 -9.81 8.48 -4.90
N ILE A 191 -9.62 9.50 -5.75
CA ILE A 191 -10.66 10.52 -6.00
C ILE A 191 -11.90 9.88 -6.62
N PHE A 192 -11.72 9.04 -7.65
CA PHE A 192 -12.83 8.32 -8.27
C PHE A 192 -13.60 7.49 -7.24
N ASN A 193 -12.91 6.69 -6.43
CA ASN A 193 -13.54 5.84 -5.43
C ASN A 193 -14.27 6.64 -4.32
N PHE A 194 -13.85 7.88 -4.05
CA PHE A 194 -14.54 8.77 -3.12
C PHE A 194 -15.89 9.26 -3.68
N PHE A 195 -15.96 9.53 -4.99
CA PHE A 195 -17.18 9.99 -5.66
C PHE A 195 -18.06 8.85 -6.20
N ASP A 196 -17.52 7.61 -6.29
CA ASP A 196 -18.24 6.50 -6.90
C ASP A 196 -19.26 5.91 -5.91
N GLU A 197 -20.53 6.06 -6.26
CA GLU A 197 -21.66 5.48 -5.54
C GLU A 197 -22.08 4.10 -6.08
N GLY A 198 -21.14 3.35 -6.66
CA GLY A 198 -21.42 2.00 -7.20
C GLY A 198 -21.81 1.98 -8.68
N ASN A 199 -21.29 2.90 -9.49
CA ASN A 199 -21.61 3.06 -10.91
C ASN A 199 -21.01 2.01 -11.87
N GLY A 200 -20.59 0.85 -11.35
CA GLY A 200 -20.19 -0.30 -12.16
C GLY A 200 -18.76 -0.26 -12.73
N ALA A 201 -17.87 0.57 -12.17
CA ALA A 201 -16.45 0.57 -12.52
C ALA A 201 -15.61 0.05 -11.35
N LEU A 202 -14.73 -0.92 -11.62
CA LEU A 202 -13.75 -1.41 -10.64
C LEU A 202 -12.42 -0.69 -10.85
N LYS A 203 -11.98 0.06 -9.86
CA LYS A 203 -10.65 0.69 -9.82
C LYS A 203 -9.92 0.32 -8.53
N LEU A 204 -8.82 -0.41 -8.68
CA LEU A 204 -7.92 -0.78 -7.59
C LEU A 204 -6.53 -0.23 -7.89
N SER A 205 -5.90 0.38 -6.91
CA SER A 205 -4.56 0.91 -7.07
C SER A 205 -3.73 0.69 -5.81
N TYR A 206 -2.54 0.15 -6.00
CA TYR A 206 -1.52 -0.04 -4.98
C TYR A 206 -0.20 0.49 -5.49
N ASN A 207 0.42 1.43 -4.80
CA ASN A 207 1.68 2.06 -5.24
C ASN A 207 2.90 1.17 -5.07
N THR A 208 2.86 0.26 -4.10
CA THR A 208 3.99 -0.61 -3.76
C THR A 208 3.55 -2.06 -3.71
N GLY A 209 4.42 -2.94 -4.16
CA GLY A 209 4.27 -4.37 -4.05
C GLY A 209 5.55 -5.00 -3.51
N LYS A 210 5.41 -6.04 -2.71
CA LYS A 210 6.54 -6.82 -2.20
C LYS A 210 6.67 -8.09 -3.02
N GLU A 211 7.81 -8.29 -3.65
CA GLU A 211 8.10 -9.53 -4.38
C GLU A 211 8.12 -10.70 -3.39
N LEU A 212 7.42 -11.76 -3.75
CA LEU A 212 7.37 -13.00 -2.99
C LEU A 212 8.44 -13.96 -3.53
N ARG A 213 8.77 -14.96 -2.73
CA ARG A 213 9.78 -15.96 -3.09
C ARG A 213 9.46 -16.67 -4.42
N TYR A 214 8.17 -16.92 -4.70
CA TYR A 214 7.59 -17.43 -5.95
C TYR A 214 6.07 -17.30 -5.87
N GLY A 215 5.33 -17.54 -6.98
CA GLY A 215 3.89 -17.62 -7.02
C GLY A 215 3.32 -18.90 -6.43
N GLU A 216 2.25 -19.43 -6.98
CA GLU A 216 1.70 -20.73 -6.55
C GLU A 216 2.68 -21.88 -6.79
N ASN A 217 3.39 -21.82 -7.91
CA ASN A 217 4.44 -22.79 -8.27
C ASN A 217 5.81 -22.11 -8.35
N PRO A 218 6.92 -22.87 -8.13
CA PRO A 218 8.29 -22.31 -8.05
C PRO A 218 8.77 -21.55 -9.30
N HIS A 219 8.23 -21.84 -10.47
CA HIS A 219 8.59 -21.18 -11.73
C HIS A 219 7.82 -19.88 -11.98
N GLN A 220 6.81 -19.60 -11.16
CA GLN A 220 5.97 -18.40 -11.30
C GLN A 220 6.49 -17.26 -10.40
N LYS A 221 6.54 -16.05 -10.94
CA LYS A 221 6.76 -14.87 -10.12
C LYS A 221 5.49 -14.54 -9.37
N GLY A 222 5.62 -14.12 -8.12
CA GLY A 222 4.52 -13.66 -7.28
C GLY A 222 4.88 -12.35 -6.60
N ALA A 223 3.88 -11.53 -6.32
CA ALA A 223 4.02 -10.32 -5.53
C ALA A 223 2.76 -10.12 -4.67
N PHE A 224 2.93 -9.52 -3.52
CA PHE A 224 1.85 -9.05 -2.66
C PHE A 224 1.77 -7.54 -2.76
N PHE A 225 0.59 -7.02 -3.06
CA PHE A 225 0.30 -5.60 -3.09
C PHE A 225 -0.59 -5.26 -1.90
N GLY A 226 -0.08 -4.49 -0.98
CA GLY A 226 -0.72 -4.12 0.28
C GLY A 226 0.35 -3.84 1.35
N ASP A 227 -0.07 -3.31 2.50
CA ASP A 227 0.81 -3.10 3.64
C ASP A 227 0.76 -4.31 4.59
N PHE A 228 1.76 -5.19 4.45
CA PHE A 228 1.90 -6.36 5.32
C PHE A 228 2.21 -5.95 6.77
N ASP A 229 2.99 -4.88 6.94
CA ASP A 229 3.47 -4.46 8.25
C ASP A 229 2.36 -3.73 9.05
N GLU A 230 1.29 -3.26 8.40
CA GLU A 230 0.08 -2.79 9.09
C GLU A 230 -0.64 -3.92 9.83
N VAL A 231 -0.64 -5.12 9.24
CA VAL A 231 -1.35 -6.29 9.78
C VAL A 231 -0.49 -7.13 10.71
N PHE A 232 0.79 -7.26 10.41
CA PHE A 232 1.69 -8.16 11.12
C PHE A 232 2.99 -7.51 11.57
N PHE A 233 3.55 -8.06 12.66
CA PHE A 233 4.96 -7.92 12.97
C PHE A 233 5.64 -9.28 12.84
N LYS A 234 6.65 -9.38 11.98
CA LYS A 234 7.35 -10.64 11.76
C LYS A 234 8.58 -10.75 12.65
N HIS A 235 8.57 -11.71 13.55
CA HIS A 235 9.67 -11.97 14.48
C HIS A 235 10.79 -12.83 13.90
N HIS A 236 10.45 -13.81 13.03
CA HIS A 236 11.39 -14.84 12.61
C HIS A 236 10.95 -15.54 11.32
N GLY A 237 11.90 -16.30 10.73
CA GLY A 237 11.66 -17.27 9.69
C GLY A 237 11.93 -16.78 8.27
N LYS A 238 11.74 -17.70 7.31
CA LYS A 238 11.92 -17.43 5.87
C LYS A 238 10.94 -16.36 5.36
N ALA A 239 11.21 -15.83 4.16
CA ALA A 239 10.24 -15.00 3.44
C ALA A 239 8.95 -15.79 3.16
N LEU A 240 7.80 -15.09 3.24
CA LEU A 240 6.50 -15.67 2.89
C LEU A 240 6.45 -16.00 1.39
N SER A 241 5.79 -17.09 1.05
CA SER A 241 5.44 -17.43 -0.32
C SER A 241 3.99 -17.05 -0.61
N TYR A 242 3.61 -17.11 -1.87
CA TYR A 242 2.23 -16.92 -2.31
C TYR A 242 1.26 -17.85 -1.55
N ASN A 243 1.58 -19.15 -1.49
CA ASN A 243 0.75 -20.12 -0.78
C ASN A 243 0.70 -19.86 0.75
N ASN A 244 1.84 -19.44 1.36
CA ASN A 244 1.80 -19.07 2.78
C ASN A 244 0.83 -17.91 3.03
N LEU A 245 0.78 -16.90 2.14
CA LEU A 245 -0.13 -15.77 2.31
C LEU A 245 -1.60 -16.16 2.13
N LEU A 246 -1.91 -17.09 1.21
CA LEU A 246 -3.28 -17.62 1.08
C LEU A 246 -3.72 -18.37 2.35
N ASP A 247 -2.86 -19.21 2.90
CA ASP A 247 -3.17 -19.93 4.15
C ASP A 247 -3.24 -18.99 5.34
N VAL A 248 -2.36 -17.96 5.42
CA VAL A 248 -2.39 -16.93 6.46
C VAL A 248 -3.67 -16.11 6.40
N ASP A 249 -4.10 -15.70 5.19
CA ASP A 249 -5.36 -14.97 5.00
C ASP A 249 -6.56 -15.80 5.48
N ALA A 250 -6.64 -17.06 5.08
CA ALA A 250 -7.70 -17.96 5.54
C ALA A 250 -7.69 -18.14 7.07
N ALA A 251 -6.49 -18.27 7.67
CA ALA A 251 -6.34 -18.42 9.11
C ALA A 251 -6.81 -17.16 9.87
N VAL A 252 -6.44 -15.98 9.40
CA VAL A 252 -6.83 -14.71 10.02
C VAL A 252 -8.34 -14.47 9.89
N GLN A 253 -8.92 -14.78 8.72
CA GLN A 253 -10.36 -14.65 8.51
C GLN A 253 -11.16 -15.57 9.41
N LEU A 254 -10.76 -16.84 9.55
CA LEU A 254 -11.38 -17.79 10.47
C LEU A 254 -11.24 -17.33 11.92
N MET A 255 -10.03 -16.95 12.35
CA MET A 255 -9.79 -16.54 13.74
C MET A 255 -10.51 -15.24 14.11
N ALA A 256 -10.85 -14.38 13.14
CA ALA A 256 -11.63 -13.17 13.37
C ALA A 256 -13.02 -13.46 13.96
N GLU A 257 -13.61 -14.65 13.68
CA GLU A 257 -14.89 -15.09 14.26
C GLU A 257 -14.76 -15.45 15.74
N PHE A 258 -13.56 -15.74 16.21
CA PHE A 258 -13.25 -16.19 17.57
C PHE A 258 -12.38 -15.18 18.34
N LYS A 259 -12.18 -13.97 17.83
CA LYS A 259 -11.23 -12.99 18.38
C LYS A 259 -11.55 -12.59 19.83
N ASP A 260 -12.83 -12.56 20.18
CA ASP A 260 -13.36 -12.16 21.48
C ASP A 260 -13.82 -13.36 22.34
N ASP A 261 -13.67 -14.59 21.81
CA ASP A 261 -14.04 -15.83 22.52
C ASP A 261 -12.93 -16.24 23.53
N ALA A 262 -13.21 -17.24 24.35
CA ALA A 262 -12.22 -17.89 25.22
C ALA A 262 -11.01 -18.39 24.39
N PRO A 263 -9.88 -18.77 25.02
CA PRO A 263 -8.68 -19.18 24.30
C PRO A 263 -8.96 -20.19 23.20
N THR A 264 -8.79 -19.76 21.95
CA THR A 264 -9.07 -20.53 20.74
C THR A 264 -7.81 -20.72 19.93
N PHE A 265 -7.63 -21.95 19.45
CA PHE A 265 -6.52 -22.33 18.57
C PHE A 265 -7.03 -23.02 17.31
N ALA A 266 -6.52 -22.61 16.14
CA ALA A 266 -6.85 -23.24 14.87
C ALA A 266 -5.58 -23.67 14.12
N ILE A 267 -5.69 -24.78 13.41
CA ILE A 267 -4.66 -25.32 12.54
C ILE A 267 -5.28 -25.43 11.14
N LEU A 268 -4.64 -24.77 10.16
CA LEU A 268 -5.14 -24.74 8.79
C LEU A 268 -4.10 -25.31 7.83
N LYS A 269 -4.60 -25.90 6.75
CA LYS A 269 -3.79 -26.33 5.63
C LYS A 269 -4.59 -26.22 4.33
N HIS A 270 -3.96 -25.67 3.27
CA HIS A 270 -4.64 -25.45 1.99
C HIS A 270 -5.95 -24.67 2.11
N ASN A 271 -5.89 -23.59 2.90
CA ASN A 271 -6.99 -22.66 3.18
C ASN A 271 -8.20 -23.28 3.91
N ASN A 272 -8.05 -24.46 4.53
CA ASN A 272 -9.11 -25.07 5.32
C ASN A 272 -8.60 -25.42 6.72
N ALA A 273 -9.47 -25.32 7.71
CA ALA A 273 -9.17 -25.84 9.04
C ALA A 273 -9.13 -27.37 9.04
N CYS A 274 -8.06 -27.94 9.56
CA CYS A 274 -7.98 -29.34 9.91
C CYS A 274 -8.22 -29.60 11.41
N GLY A 275 -8.22 -28.54 12.21
CA GLY A 275 -8.60 -28.59 13.62
C GLY A 275 -8.79 -27.20 14.20
N LEU A 276 -9.81 -27.03 15.04
CA LEU A 276 -10.08 -25.84 15.82
C LEU A 276 -10.69 -26.22 17.16
N ALA A 277 -10.24 -25.58 18.23
CA ALA A 277 -10.80 -25.79 19.55
C ALA A 277 -10.74 -24.52 20.40
N THR A 278 -11.77 -24.31 21.22
CA THR A 278 -11.85 -23.27 22.25
C THR A 278 -11.83 -23.95 23.61
N ARG A 279 -10.94 -23.52 24.53
CA ARG A 279 -10.77 -24.12 25.87
C ARG A 279 -10.46 -23.04 26.91
N ASP A 280 -10.35 -23.44 28.16
CA ASP A 280 -10.02 -22.53 29.26
C ASP A 280 -8.59 -21.98 29.19
N ASN A 281 -7.71 -22.68 28.49
CA ASN A 281 -6.35 -22.20 28.23
C ASN A 281 -5.85 -22.59 26.84
N ILE A 282 -4.90 -21.83 26.33
CA ILE A 282 -4.43 -21.96 24.95
C ILE A 282 -3.67 -23.25 24.67
N SER A 283 -3.00 -23.80 25.68
CA SER A 283 -2.26 -25.05 25.58
C SER A 283 -3.20 -26.25 25.38
N GLN A 284 -4.35 -26.25 26.06
CA GLN A 284 -5.37 -27.28 25.85
C GLN A 284 -6.09 -27.07 24.51
N ALA A 285 -6.42 -25.84 24.16
CA ALA A 285 -7.00 -25.51 22.84
C ALA A 285 -6.12 -26.02 21.70
N TYR A 286 -4.80 -25.79 21.76
CA TYR A 286 -3.86 -26.36 20.79
C TYR A 286 -3.89 -27.88 20.74
N THR A 287 -3.87 -28.54 21.92
CA THR A 287 -3.86 -30.01 22.02
C THR A 287 -5.08 -30.61 21.32
N ASP A 288 -6.26 -30.07 21.60
CA ASP A 288 -7.52 -30.59 21.07
C ASP A 288 -7.71 -30.23 19.59
N ALA A 289 -7.26 -29.03 19.17
CA ALA A 289 -7.22 -28.68 17.75
C ALA A 289 -6.32 -29.62 16.94
N LEU A 290 -5.15 -29.98 17.48
CA LEU A 290 -4.25 -30.94 16.84
C LEU A 290 -4.85 -32.36 16.79
N ALA A 291 -5.57 -32.76 17.83
CA ALA A 291 -6.17 -34.09 17.92
C ALA A 291 -7.28 -34.32 16.89
N ALA A 292 -7.87 -33.27 16.32
CA ALA A 292 -8.90 -33.37 15.30
C ALA A 292 -8.37 -34.02 14.02
N ASP A 293 -7.19 -33.59 13.53
CA ASP A 293 -6.50 -34.23 12.40
C ASP A 293 -4.98 -33.96 12.46
N PRO A 294 -4.25 -34.78 13.23
CA PRO A 294 -2.81 -34.60 13.40
C PRO A 294 -1.99 -34.90 12.13
N VAL A 295 -2.56 -35.62 11.18
CA VAL A 295 -1.89 -35.93 9.90
C VAL A 295 -1.91 -34.71 8.98
N SER A 296 -3.05 -34.09 8.80
CA SER A 296 -3.19 -32.90 7.99
C SER A 296 -2.53 -31.66 8.61
N ALA A 297 -2.35 -31.60 9.91
CA ALA A 297 -1.68 -30.51 10.62
C ALA A 297 -0.20 -30.33 10.25
N PHE A 298 0.45 -31.40 9.74
CA PHE A 298 1.86 -31.36 9.34
C PHE A 298 2.10 -30.35 8.20
N GLY A 299 2.96 -29.37 8.44
CA GLY A 299 3.28 -28.31 7.50
C GLY A 299 2.20 -27.21 7.37
N GLY A 300 1.25 -27.19 8.29
CA GLY A 300 0.16 -26.20 8.30
C GLY A 300 0.54 -24.83 8.84
N VAL A 301 -0.47 -23.94 8.87
CA VAL A 301 -0.48 -22.62 9.49
C VAL A 301 -1.26 -22.72 10.79
N LEU A 302 -0.68 -22.26 11.86
CA LEU A 302 -1.21 -22.27 13.22
C LEU A 302 -1.60 -20.85 13.63
N ILE A 303 -2.77 -20.69 14.24
CA ILE A 303 -3.23 -19.37 14.72
C ILE A 303 -3.95 -19.48 16.05
N ALA A 304 -3.67 -18.53 16.94
CA ALA A 304 -4.32 -18.37 18.23
C ALA A 304 -4.98 -16.99 18.35
N ASN A 305 -6.07 -16.86 19.10
CA ASN A 305 -6.70 -15.58 19.43
C ASN A 305 -6.08 -14.90 20.66
N THR A 306 -5.17 -15.55 21.35
CA THR A 306 -4.50 -15.03 22.57
C THR A 306 -3.00 -15.29 22.53
N THR A 307 -2.27 -14.75 23.51
CA THR A 307 -0.82 -14.90 23.64
C THR A 307 -0.40 -16.38 23.73
N ILE A 308 0.60 -16.76 22.95
CA ILE A 308 1.22 -18.08 23.04
C ILE A 308 2.22 -18.09 24.18
N ASP A 309 1.95 -18.92 25.17
CA ASP A 309 2.79 -19.17 26.33
C ASP A 309 3.87 -20.22 26.07
N ARG A 310 4.77 -20.39 27.06
CA ARG A 310 5.85 -21.38 26.99
C ARG A 310 5.32 -22.80 26.78
N SER A 311 4.29 -23.20 27.51
CA SER A 311 3.77 -24.58 27.51
C SER A 311 3.20 -24.94 26.14
N THR A 312 2.50 -24.00 25.49
CA THR A 312 1.98 -24.14 24.13
C THR A 312 3.10 -24.20 23.11
N ALA A 313 4.11 -23.33 23.25
CA ALA A 313 5.27 -23.30 22.36
C ALA A 313 6.08 -24.63 22.40
N GLU A 314 6.25 -25.24 23.56
CA GLU A 314 6.90 -26.54 23.72
C GLU A 314 6.15 -27.62 22.94
N LYS A 315 4.83 -27.66 23.02
CA LYS A 315 3.99 -28.58 22.25
C LYS A 315 4.05 -28.30 20.73
N ILE A 316 3.90 -27.03 20.31
CA ILE A 316 4.02 -26.63 18.91
C ILE A 316 5.38 -27.01 18.32
N ASN A 317 6.45 -26.97 19.13
CA ASN A 317 7.80 -27.27 18.66
C ASN A 317 8.00 -28.74 18.26
N THR A 318 7.14 -29.63 18.69
CA THR A 318 7.14 -31.05 18.28
C THR A 318 6.53 -31.27 16.89
N LEU A 319 5.68 -30.34 16.43
CA LEU A 319 5.05 -30.38 15.11
C LEU A 319 5.87 -29.56 14.08
N PHE A 320 6.06 -30.11 12.89
CA PHE A 320 6.50 -29.31 11.77
C PHE A 320 5.34 -28.42 11.29
N CYS A 321 5.49 -27.09 11.40
CA CYS A 321 4.56 -26.09 10.88
C CYS A 321 5.30 -24.96 10.17
N GLU A 322 4.67 -24.40 9.16
CA GLU A 322 5.24 -23.32 8.32
C GLU A 322 5.14 -21.95 8.99
N VAL A 323 3.98 -21.65 9.57
CA VAL A 323 3.66 -20.34 10.15
C VAL A 323 2.97 -20.51 11.49
N VAL A 324 3.29 -19.65 12.46
CA VAL A 324 2.56 -19.52 13.73
C VAL A 324 2.17 -18.05 13.89
N ILE A 325 0.88 -17.81 14.15
CA ILE A 325 0.27 -16.49 14.26
C ILE A 325 -0.41 -16.36 15.63
N ALA A 326 -0.17 -15.26 16.30
CA ALA A 326 -0.86 -14.91 17.55
C ALA A 326 -0.87 -13.40 17.74
N PRO A 327 -1.72 -12.83 18.62
CA PRO A 327 -1.63 -11.42 19.00
C PRO A 327 -0.29 -11.07 19.66
N ALA A 328 0.30 -12.03 20.39
CA ALA A 328 1.60 -11.90 21.03
C ALA A 328 2.20 -13.27 21.36
N PHE A 329 3.50 -13.28 21.67
CA PHE A 329 4.21 -14.43 22.18
C PHE A 329 4.95 -14.05 23.46
N GLU A 330 4.95 -14.92 24.46
CA GLU A 330 5.88 -14.77 25.58
C GLU A 330 7.33 -14.87 25.10
N LYS A 331 8.26 -14.21 25.80
CA LYS A 331 9.68 -14.20 25.43
C LYS A 331 10.28 -15.61 25.34
N ASN A 332 9.99 -16.45 26.34
CA ASN A 332 10.43 -17.86 26.39
C ASN A 332 9.76 -18.70 25.29
N ALA A 333 8.52 -18.42 24.93
CA ALA A 333 7.84 -19.07 23.79
C ALA A 333 8.53 -18.75 22.46
N LEU A 334 8.89 -17.48 22.23
CA LEU A 334 9.65 -17.08 21.06
C LEU A 334 11.00 -17.78 20.96
N GLU A 335 11.73 -17.91 22.08
CA GLU A 335 13.03 -18.61 22.12
C GLU A 335 12.90 -20.07 21.69
N ILE A 336 11.84 -20.74 22.11
CA ILE A 336 11.56 -22.15 21.72
C ILE A 336 11.19 -22.23 20.24
N LEU A 337 10.27 -21.39 19.77
CA LEU A 337 9.75 -21.45 18.41
C LEU A 337 10.79 -21.06 17.36
N LYS A 338 11.71 -20.14 17.68
CA LYS A 338 12.84 -19.72 16.84
C LYS A 338 13.89 -20.80 16.58
N GLN A 339 13.91 -21.90 17.35
CA GLN A 339 14.82 -23.02 17.12
C GLN A 339 14.64 -23.65 15.72
N LYS A 340 13.49 -23.51 15.10
CA LYS A 340 13.24 -23.95 13.72
C LYS A 340 13.49 -22.78 12.76
N LYS A 341 14.68 -22.70 12.16
CA LYS A 341 15.20 -21.62 11.32
C LYS A 341 14.19 -21.06 10.30
N ASN A 342 13.39 -21.92 9.68
CA ASN A 342 12.49 -21.53 8.58
C ASN A 342 11.06 -21.24 9.04
N ARG A 343 10.70 -21.55 10.31
CA ARG A 343 9.35 -21.31 10.84
C ARG A 343 9.08 -19.81 10.90
N ILE A 344 7.97 -19.38 10.33
CA ILE A 344 7.56 -17.99 10.30
C ILE A 344 6.74 -17.69 11.55
N LEU A 345 7.10 -16.65 12.30
CA LEU A 345 6.41 -16.22 13.52
C LEU A 345 5.88 -14.80 13.30
N LEU A 346 4.56 -14.63 13.43
CA LEU A 346 3.85 -13.39 13.16
C LEU A 346 3.02 -12.95 14.37
N ASP A 347 3.26 -11.72 14.87
CA ASP A 347 2.27 -11.06 15.72
C ASP A 347 1.19 -10.48 14.82
N LEU A 348 -0.06 -10.78 15.12
CA LEU A 348 -1.23 -10.22 14.48
C LEU A 348 -1.62 -8.91 15.18
N LYS A 349 -1.36 -7.78 14.56
CA LYS A 349 -1.67 -6.45 15.08
C LYS A 349 -3.14 -6.06 14.94
N SER A 350 -3.75 -6.49 13.84
CA SER A 350 -5.13 -6.17 13.50
C SER A 350 -5.76 -7.24 12.63
N TYR A 351 -7.08 -7.37 12.70
CA TYR A 351 -7.85 -8.21 11.79
C TYR A 351 -8.31 -7.36 10.58
N PRO A 352 -7.76 -7.56 9.37
CA PRO A 352 -8.19 -6.82 8.19
C PRO A 352 -9.67 -7.10 7.89
N LYS A 353 -10.43 -6.03 7.64
CA LYS A 353 -11.86 -6.14 7.27
C LYS A 353 -12.11 -5.43 5.94
N PRO A 354 -11.62 -5.95 4.81
CA PRO A 354 -11.98 -5.36 3.51
C PRO A 354 -13.48 -5.48 3.33
N SER A 355 -14.12 -4.40 2.89
CA SER A 355 -15.57 -4.41 2.61
C SER A 355 -15.90 -5.27 1.39
N THR A 356 -14.95 -5.40 0.48
CA THR A 356 -15.11 -6.01 -0.84
C THR A 356 -14.06 -7.09 -1.08
N LEU A 357 -14.49 -8.20 -1.65
CA LEU A 357 -13.63 -9.28 -2.14
C LEU A 357 -13.57 -9.24 -3.66
N VAL A 358 -12.36 -9.30 -4.21
CA VAL A 358 -12.10 -9.30 -5.65
C VAL A 358 -11.37 -10.57 -6.04
N ARG A 359 -11.87 -11.27 -7.04
CA ARG A 359 -11.29 -12.51 -7.56
C ARG A 359 -11.18 -12.47 -9.07
N SER A 360 -10.01 -12.79 -9.62
CA SER A 360 -9.88 -12.98 -11.07
C SER A 360 -10.75 -14.14 -11.55
N CYS A 361 -11.47 -13.92 -12.66
CA CYS A 361 -12.34 -14.94 -13.27
C CYS A 361 -12.39 -14.71 -14.78
N LEU A 362 -12.07 -15.74 -15.55
CA LEU A 362 -12.03 -15.67 -17.01
C LEU A 362 -11.14 -14.48 -17.48
N ASN A 363 -11.70 -13.56 -18.23
CA ASN A 363 -11.06 -12.34 -18.72
C ASN A 363 -11.44 -11.09 -17.92
N GLY A 364 -11.94 -11.25 -16.67
CA GLY A 364 -12.41 -10.17 -15.81
C GLY A 364 -12.25 -10.50 -14.33
N TYR A 365 -13.09 -9.86 -13.52
CA TYR A 365 -13.10 -10.01 -12.07
C TYR A 365 -14.51 -10.22 -11.56
N LEU A 366 -14.65 -11.11 -10.58
CA LEU A 366 -15.83 -11.19 -9.72
C LEU A 366 -15.58 -10.29 -8.51
N VAL A 367 -16.57 -9.49 -8.19
CA VAL A 367 -16.57 -8.58 -7.04
C VAL A 367 -17.79 -8.86 -6.20
N GLN A 368 -17.63 -9.01 -4.91
CA GLN A 368 -18.73 -9.19 -3.97
C GLN A 368 -18.43 -8.47 -2.65
N GLU A 369 -19.46 -8.17 -1.91
CA GLU A 369 -19.30 -7.78 -0.50
C GLU A 369 -18.72 -8.94 0.30
N ARG A 370 -17.95 -8.63 1.33
CA ARG A 370 -17.49 -9.64 2.27
C ARG A 370 -18.68 -10.10 3.10
N ASP A 371 -18.78 -11.40 3.32
CA ASP A 371 -19.72 -11.96 4.29
C ASP A 371 -19.33 -11.52 5.71
N GLY A 372 -20.03 -10.51 6.21
CA GLY A 372 -19.85 -9.94 7.56
C GLY A 372 -20.82 -10.53 8.59
N ILE A 373 -21.72 -11.44 8.18
CA ILE A 373 -22.73 -12.01 9.06
C ILE A 373 -22.16 -13.23 9.75
N THR A 374 -22.24 -13.27 11.07
CA THR A 374 -21.96 -14.43 11.89
C THR A 374 -23.26 -14.85 12.57
N ASP A 375 -23.59 -16.14 12.52
CA ASP A 375 -24.83 -16.63 13.11
C ASP A 375 -24.83 -16.38 14.63
N GLU A 376 -25.99 -15.93 15.11
CA GLU A 376 -26.27 -15.68 16.51
C GLU A 376 -27.49 -16.53 16.97
N LYS A 377 -27.56 -16.78 18.27
CA LYS A 377 -28.66 -17.56 18.87
C LYS A 377 -30.03 -17.02 18.50
N SER A 378 -30.18 -15.70 18.35
CA SER A 378 -31.42 -15.03 17.97
C SER A 378 -31.89 -15.34 16.54
N MET A 379 -30.95 -15.79 15.68
CA MET A 379 -31.24 -16.14 14.28
C MET A 379 -31.66 -17.61 14.11
N LEU A 380 -31.44 -18.44 15.12
CA LEU A 380 -31.79 -19.85 15.05
C LEU A 380 -33.29 -20.05 15.20
N ASN A 381 -33.92 -20.77 14.24
CA ASN A 381 -35.31 -21.14 14.25
C ASN A 381 -35.46 -22.68 14.24
N GLU A 382 -35.97 -23.23 15.32
CA GLU A 382 -36.15 -24.67 15.46
C GLU A 382 -37.36 -25.12 14.63
N VAL A 383 -37.11 -25.89 13.58
CA VAL A 383 -38.13 -26.42 12.65
C VAL A 383 -38.35 -27.94 12.81
N THR A 384 -37.61 -28.57 13.72
CA THR A 384 -37.69 -30.01 13.99
C THR A 384 -38.62 -30.30 15.15
N GLU A 385 -39.10 -31.55 15.24
CA GLU A 385 -39.99 -32.00 16.33
C GLU A 385 -39.29 -31.91 17.69
N ARG A 386 -38.02 -32.32 17.75
CA ARG A 386 -37.17 -32.20 18.93
C ARG A 386 -36.48 -30.84 18.96
N LYS A 387 -36.61 -30.16 20.06
CA LYS A 387 -35.88 -28.92 20.30
C LYS A 387 -34.42 -29.19 20.69
N ALA A 388 -33.53 -28.29 20.26
CA ALA A 388 -32.14 -28.35 20.63
C ALA A 388 -31.94 -27.99 22.12
N THR A 389 -31.01 -28.66 22.76
CA THR A 389 -30.53 -28.26 24.11
C THR A 389 -29.67 -27.02 24.01
N ALA A 390 -29.44 -26.35 25.14
CA ALA A 390 -28.53 -25.20 25.18
C ALA A 390 -27.12 -25.54 24.64
N GLN A 391 -26.59 -26.72 25.02
CA GLN A 391 -25.29 -27.18 24.55
C GLN A 391 -25.26 -27.43 23.03
N GLU A 392 -26.31 -28.04 22.48
CA GLU A 392 -26.44 -28.25 21.02
C GLU A 392 -26.51 -26.93 20.27
N ILE A 393 -27.15 -25.90 20.83
CA ILE A 393 -27.18 -24.55 20.24
C ILE A 393 -25.77 -23.94 20.22
N ASP A 394 -25.03 -24.04 21.31
CA ASP A 394 -23.66 -23.54 21.39
C ASP A 394 -22.74 -24.29 20.40
N ASP A 395 -22.89 -25.61 20.27
CA ASP A 395 -22.16 -26.43 19.30
C ASP A 395 -22.51 -26.07 17.85
N LEU A 396 -23.80 -25.79 17.55
CA LEU A 396 -24.23 -25.34 16.23
C LEU A 396 -23.64 -23.97 15.84
N LEU A 397 -23.62 -23.02 16.78
CA LEU A 397 -23.02 -21.70 16.55
C LEU A 397 -21.51 -21.80 16.34
N PHE A 398 -20.84 -22.64 17.13
CA PHE A 398 -19.42 -22.93 16.93
C PHE A 398 -19.15 -23.55 15.57
N ALA A 399 -19.91 -24.55 15.16
CA ALA A 399 -19.79 -25.20 13.87
C ALA A 399 -20.08 -24.25 12.70
N SER A 400 -21.07 -23.38 12.83
CA SER A 400 -21.43 -22.38 11.81
C SER A 400 -20.27 -21.41 11.53
N LYS A 401 -19.62 -20.90 12.58
CA LYS A 401 -18.42 -20.05 12.43
C LYS A 401 -17.33 -20.74 11.60
N ILE A 402 -17.10 -22.03 11.80
CA ILE A 402 -16.09 -22.80 11.06
C ILE A 402 -16.55 -23.07 9.63
N ALA A 403 -17.82 -23.48 9.44
CA ALA A 403 -18.37 -23.81 8.14
C ALA A 403 -18.33 -22.61 7.17
N LYS A 404 -18.57 -21.39 7.67
CA LYS A 404 -18.47 -20.15 6.92
C LYS A 404 -17.09 -19.98 6.22
N HIS A 405 -16.02 -20.45 6.84
CA HIS A 405 -14.64 -20.35 6.35
C HIS A 405 -14.13 -21.66 5.71
N THR A 406 -15.00 -22.59 5.45
CA THR A 406 -14.65 -23.87 4.82
C THR A 406 -15.22 -23.94 3.40
N LYS A 407 -14.47 -24.52 2.45
CA LYS A 407 -14.95 -24.64 1.07
C LYS A 407 -16.20 -25.51 1.00
N SER A 408 -17.15 -25.09 0.16
CA SER A 408 -18.35 -25.88 -0.17
C SER A 408 -17.99 -27.27 -0.77
N ASN A 409 -18.76 -28.32 -0.49
CA ASN A 409 -19.93 -28.27 0.37
C ASN A 409 -19.54 -28.71 1.78
N THR A 410 -19.69 -27.85 2.76
CA THR A 410 -19.43 -28.14 4.17
C THR A 410 -20.78 -28.26 4.89
N ILE A 411 -20.91 -29.30 5.70
CA ILE A 411 -22.12 -29.59 6.49
C ILE A 411 -21.70 -29.61 7.95
#